data_7586a5b4add6ad1da402d71732769baa
#
_entry.id   7586a5b4add6ad1da402d71732769baa
#
_cell.length_a   1.000
_cell.length_b   1.000
_cell.length_c   1.000
_cell.angle_alpha   90.00
_cell.angle_beta   90.00
_cell.angle_gamma   90.00
#
_symmetry.space_group_name_H-M   'P 1'
#
loop_
_entity.id
_entity.type
_entity.pdbx_description
1 polymer ?
#
loop_
_entity_poly.entity_id
_entity_poly.type
_entity_poly.pdbx_seq_one_letter_code
_entity_poly.pdbx_strand_id
1 'polypeptide(L)'
;MTIRPYRPADRDRLRQICRETADKPFQRTGRTLEAVTLIYNDYFTAYEPGHIFVLADESDRAVGYILCAADYRGFAHRYRTTYLRRVLRTAPDQAAGLLGYLWCLGKIKNRPVHFHLDILPPYQRQGWGTRLMDTLCRHLRELGVDYLSCCGVSRDSAGYKMYRKYGFTESYDYGHNTVSLSLRL
;
A
#
# COMPACT_ATOMS: atom_id res chain seq x y z
N MET A 1 3.93 21.48 -5.67
CA MET A 1 3.85 20.07 -5.17
C MET A 1 5.08 19.28 -5.60
N THR A 2 5.67 18.46 -4.72
CA THR A 2 6.90 17.69 -4.94
C THR A 2 6.75 16.24 -4.49
N ILE A 3 7.56 15.33 -5.07
CA ILE A 3 7.71 13.96 -4.56
C ILE A 3 9.09 13.88 -3.94
N ARG A 4 9.14 13.42 -2.69
CA ARG A 4 10.37 13.29 -1.91
C ARG A 4 10.41 11.99 -1.11
N PRO A 5 11.58 11.54 -0.63
CA PRO A 5 11.67 10.46 0.33
C PRO A 5 10.87 10.76 1.61
N TYR A 6 10.40 9.71 2.24
CA TYR A 6 9.76 9.74 3.56
C TYR A 6 10.73 10.26 4.64
N ARG A 7 10.17 10.96 5.61
CA ARG A 7 10.85 11.39 6.84
C ARG A 7 10.06 10.88 8.06
N PRO A 8 10.71 10.56 9.18
CA PRO A 8 10.00 10.09 10.38
C PRO A 8 8.87 11.03 10.85
N ALA A 9 9.00 12.34 10.63
CA ALA A 9 7.98 13.33 10.92
C ALA A 9 6.69 13.19 10.09
N ASP A 10 6.73 12.50 8.95
CA ASP A 10 5.56 12.27 8.10
C ASP A 10 4.65 11.16 8.65
N ARG A 11 5.13 10.32 9.58
CA ARG A 11 4.46 9.10 10.00
C ARG A 11 2.98 9.28 10.36
N ASP A 12 2.68 10.22 11.24
CA ASP A 12 1.32 10.43 11.70
C ASP A 12 0.43 10.96 10.58
N ARG A 13 1.00 11.77 9.69
CA ARG A 13 0.28 12.28 8.52
C ARG A 13 -0.02 11.16 7.51
N LEU A 14 0.92 10.25 7.26
CA LEU A 14 0.68 9.09 6.40
C LEU A 14 -0.43 8.17 6.98
N ARG A 15 -0.44 7.96 8.29
CA ARG A 15 -1.51 7.24 8.99
C ARG A 15 -2.86 7.94 8.81
N GLN A 16 -2.89 9.28 8.91
CA GLN A 16 -4.10 10.06 8.68
C GLN A 16 -4.59 9.90 7.23
N ILE A 17 -3.71 10.02 6.22
CA ILE A 17 -4.04 9.81 4.81
C ILE A 17 -4.62 8.41 4.60
N CYS A 18 -3.99 7.36 5.14
CA CYS A 18 -4.48 5.99 5.07
C CYS A 18 -5.92 5.84 5.60
N ARG A 19 -6.26 6.52 6.70
CA ARG A 19 -7.62 6.51 7.25
C ARG A 19 -8.63 7.25 6.38
N GLU A 20 -8.23 8.40 5.82
CA GLU A 20 -9.08 9.26 5.00
C GLU A 20 -9.37 8.63 3.62
N THR A 21 -8.44 7.83 3.11
CA THR A 21 -8.53 7.15 1.80
C THR A 21 -9.06 5.73 1.90
N ALA A 22 -9.18 5.17 3.12
CA ALA A 22 -9.71 3.84 3.33
C ALA A 22 -11.06 3.66 2.63
N ASP A 23 -11.13 2.60 1.82
CA ASP A 23 -12.25 2.36 0.90
C ASP A 23 -13.60 2.29 1.63
N LYS A 24 -14.59 2.97 1.06
CA LYS A 24 -15.94 2.99 1.61
C LYS A 24 -16.80 1.98 0.85
N PRO A 25 -16.99 0.72 1.30
CA PRO A 25 -18.38 0.50 1.64
C PRO A 25 -18.59 0.29 3.13
N PHE A 26 -17.55 0.15 3.91
CA PHE A 26 -17.70 0.00 5.35
C PHE A 26 -17.41 1.35 6.01
N GLN A 27 -18.39 1.89 6.74
CA GLN A 27 -18.12 3.03 7.63
C GLN A 27 -17.11 2.57 8.69
N ARG A 28 -15.84 2.73 8.37
CA ARG A 28 -14.75 2.39 9.27
C ARG A 28 -14.55 3.58 10.20
N THR A 29 -14.84 3.40 11.47
CA THR A 29 -14.70 4.42 12.50
C THR A 29 -13.90 3.89 13.69
N GLY A 30 -13.27 4.76 14.45
CA GLY A 30 -12.58 4.41 15.70
C GLY A 30 -11.55 3.29 15.52
N ARG A 31 -11.73 2.17 16.26
CA ARG A 31 -10.80 1.03 16.29
C ARG A 31 -10.60 0.36 14.92
N THR A 32 -11.62 0.36 14.08
CA THR A 32 -11.54 -0.22 12.74
C THR A 32 -10.59 0.57 11.84
N LEU A 33 -10.62 1.92 11.91
CA LEU A 33 -9.65 2.78 11.19
C LEU A 33 -8.22 2.60 11.71
N GLU A 34 -8.06 2.35 13.02
CA GLU A 34 -6.75 2.02 13.59
C GLU A 34 -6.23 0.70 13.02
N ALA A 35 -7.07 -0.34 12.91
CA ALA A 35 -6.68 -1.60 12.28
C ALA A 35 -6.27 -1.42 10.80
N VAL A 36 -6.93 -0.53 10.06
CA VAL A 36 -6.54 -0.21 8.67
C VAL A 36 -5.11 0.32 8.62
N THR A 37 -4.73 1.23 9.51
CA THR A 37 -3.34 1.73 9.54
C THR A 37 -2.34 0.65 9.94
N LEU A 38 -2.70 -0.23 10.86
CA LEU A 38 -1.87 -1.38 11.24
C LEU A 38 -1.63 -2.34 10.07
N ILE A 39 -2.64 -2.52 9.20
CA ILE A 39 -2.59 -3.47 8.08
C ILE A 39 -1.89 -2.86 6.86
N TYR A 40 -2.12 -1.57 6.56
CA TYR A 40 -1.73 -1.00 5.28
C TYR A 40 -0.66 0.10 5.35
N ASN A 41 -0.23 0.52 6.56
CA ASN A 41 0.71 1.63 6.71
C ASN A 41 1.87 1.34 7.68
N ASP A 42 1.59 0.89 8.90
CA ASP A 42 2.55 0.91 10.01
C ASP A 42 3.79 0.05 9.82
N TYR A 43 3.67 -1.08 9.10
CA TYR A 43 4.82 -1.91 8.79
C TYR A 43 5.86 -1.13 7.99
N PHE A 44 5.44 -0.51 6.91
CA PHE A 44 6.31 0.16 5.95
C PHE A 44 7.09 1.29 6.62
N THR A 45 6.40 2.14 7.37
CA THR A 45 7.03 3.27 8.08
C THR A 45 7.97 2.84 9.19
N ALA A 46 7.77 1.64 9.77
CA ALA A 46 8.58 1.14 10.87
C ALA A 46 9.80 0.31 10.43
N TYR A 47 9.69 -0.42 9.31
CA TYR A 47 10.70 -1.42 8.92
C TYR A 47 11.33 -1.20 7.56
N GLU A 48 10.64 -0.53 6.64
CA GLU A 48 11.14 -0.29 5.29
C GLU A 48 11.00 1.19 4.85
N PRO A 49 11.38 2.17 5.71
CA PRO A 49 11.19 3.60 5.42
C PRO A 49 11.96 4.07 4.18
N GLY A 50 13.04 3.38 3.80
CA GLY A 50 13.83 3.67 2.59
C GLY A 50 13.08 3.41 1.27
N HIS A 51 11.95 2.69 1.30
CA HIS A 51 11.13 2.38 0.13
C HIS A 51 9.80 3.15 0.12
N ILE A 52 9.80 4.33 0.76
CA ILE A 52 8.60 5.19 0.85
C ILE A 52 8.87 6.53 0.19
N PHE A 53 7.95 6.93 -0.69
CA PHE A 53 7.95 8.27 -1.29
C PHE A 53 6.65 8.99 -0.97
N VAL A 54 6.79 10.27 -0.65
CA VAL A 54 5.71 11.15 -0.19
C VAL A 54 5.43 12.20 -1.25
N LEU A 55 4.16 12.37 -1.60
CA LEU A 55 3.68 13.53 -2.33
C LEU A 55 3.40 14.64 -1.32
N ALA A 56 4.15 15.74 -1.42
CA ALA A 56 4.03 16.90 -0.55
C ALA A 56 3.45 18.10 -1.28
N ASP A 57 2.62 18.87 -0.59
CA ASP A 57 2.09 20.16 -1.07
C ASP A 57 3.15 21.28 -1.00
N GLU A 58 2.75 22.51 -1.28
CA GLU A 58 3.64 23.67 -1.28
C GLU A 58 4.17 24.05 0.12
N SER A 59 3.51 23.60 1.17
CA SER A 59 3.94 23.73 2.56
C SER A 59 4.76 22.53 3.05
N ASP A 60 5.25 21.66 2.15
CA ASP A 60 5.97 20.40 2.44
C ASP A 60 5.13 19.39 3.28
N ARG A 61 3.81 19.55 3.34
CA ARG A 61 2.91 18.65 4.05
C ARG A 61 2.52 17.48 3.15
N ALA A 62 2.60 16.24 3.67
CA ALA A 62 2.19 15.05 2.94
C ALA A 62 0.68 15.07 2.61
N VAL A 63 0.35 14.84 1.34
CA VAL A 63 -1.00 14.73 0.77
C VAL A 63 -1.24 13.43 0.02
N GLY A 64 -0.21 12.60 -0.13
CA GLY A 64 -0.24 11.27 -0.70
C GLY A 64 1.09 10.58 -0.48
N TYR A 65 1.12 9.30 -0.78
CA TYR A 65 2.32 8.47 -0.63
C TYR A 65 2.27 7.22 -1.49
N ILE A 66 3.44 6.60 -1.68
CA ILE A 66 3.60 5.22 -2.09
C ILE A 66 4.53 4.54 -1.10
N LEU A 67 4.09 3.40 -0.55
CA LEU A 67 4.80 2.55 0.40
C LEU A 67 5.17 1.26 -0.33
N CYS A 68 6.37 0.73 -0.10
CA CYS A 68 6.76 -0.55 -0.69
C CYS A 68 7.41 -1.45 0.35
N ALA A 69 7.06 -2.74 0.31
CA ALA A 69 7.74 -3.80 1.04
C ALA A 69 8.58 -4.62 0.06
N ALA A 70 9.89 -4.55 0.22
CA ALA A 70 10.87 -5.31 -0.54
C ALA A 70 11.26 -6.62 0.16
N ASP A 71 11.27 -6.64 1.49
CA ASP A 71 11.51 -7.85 2.29
C ASP A 71 10.22 -8.60 2.61
N TYR A 72 9.78 -9.44 1.67
CA TYR A 72 8.57 -10.26 1.86
C TYR A 72 8.65 -11.20 3.08
N ARG A 73 9.83 -11.78 3.37
CA ARG A 73 9.95 -12.73 4.49
C ARG A 73 9.81 -12.01 5.82
N GLY A 74 10.48 -10.90 5.99
CA GLY A 74 10.35 -10.05 7.16
C GLY A 74 8.92 -9.51 7.30
N PHE A 75 8.32 -9.04 6.21
CA PHE A 75 6.93 -8.61 6.17
C PHE A 75 5.99 -9.70 6.68
N ALA A 76 5.98 -10.87 6.04
CA ALA A 76 5.07 -11.98 6.40
C ALA A 76 5.28 -12.47 7.84
N HIS A 77 6.54 -12.53 8.32
CA HIS A 77 6.84 -12.89 9.70
C HIS A 77 6.23 -11.88 10.69
N ARG A 78 6.49 -10.57 10.51
CA ARG A 78 6.00 -9.54 11.42
C ARG A 78 4.48 -9.42 11.41
N TYR A 79 3.84 -9.61 10.26
CA TYR A 79 2.38 -9.62 10.20
C TYR A 79 1.77 -10.77 11.00
N ARG A 80 2.33 -11.97 10.94
CA ARG A 80 1.84 -13.13 11.70
C ARG A 80 2.13 -13.04 13.20
N THR A 81 3.23 -12.42 13.59
CA THR A 81 3.67 -12.37 15.00
C THR A 81 3.25 -11.08 15.70
N THR A 82 3.55 -9.93 15.11
CA THR A 82 3.36 -8.62 15.76
C THR A 82 2.02 -7.99 15.38
N TYR A 83 1.74 -7.85 14.08
CA TYR A 83 0.56 -7.12 13.62
C TYR A 83 -0.73 -7.86 13.85
N LEU A 84 -0.77 -9.18 13.69
CA LEU A 84 -1.94 -9.98 14.03
C LEU A 84 -2.33 -9.81 15.51
N ARG A 85 -1.36 -9.85 16.43
CA ARG A 85 -1.62 -9.61 17.87
C ARG A 85 -2.14 -8.18 18.12
N ARG A 86 -1.58 -7.17 17.43
CA ARG A 86 -2.04 -5.78 17.55
C ARG A 86 -3.47 -5.63 17.03
N VAL A 87 -3.77 -6.18 15.86
CA VAL A 87 -5.13 -6.16 15.29
C VAL A 87 -6.13 -6.87 16.18
N LEU A 88 -5.80 -8.05 16.71
CA LEU A 88 -6.67 -8.78 17.63
C LEU A 88 -6.97 -8.01 18.93
N ARG A 89 -6.03 -7.18 19.39
CA ARG A 89 -6.25 -6.32 20.58
C ARG A 89 -7.06 -5.06 20.26
N THR A 90 -6.90 -4.52 19.07
CA THR A 90 -7.48 -3.22 18.68
C THR A 90 -8.86 -3.38 18.06
N ALA A 91 -9.00 -4.32 17.10
CA ALA A 91 -10.22 -4.58 16.35
C ALA A 91 -10.22 -6.05 15.90
N PRO A 92 -10.62 -7.00 16.76
CA PRO A 92 -10.55 -8.43 16.48
C PRO A 92 -11.37 -8.85 15.25
N ASP A 93 -12.44 -8.14 14.96
CA ASP A 93 -13.27 -8.30 13.75
C ASP A 93 -12.49 -8.05 12.45
N GLN A 94 -11.38 -7.32 12.50
CA GLN A 94 -10.51 -7.05 11.34
C GLN A 94 -9.40 -8.09 11.13
N ALA A 95 -9.27 -9.08 12.03
CA ALA A 95 -8.25 -10.13 11.91
C ALA A 95 -8.41 -10.97 10.64
N ALA A 96 -9.65 -11.25 10.23
CA ALA A 96 -9.94 -11.95 8.98
C ALA A 96 -9.42 -11.16 7.75
N GLY A 97 -9.54 -9.82 7.74
CA GLY A 97 -9.01 -8.96 6.69
C GLY A 97 -7.48 -9.04 6.60
N LEU A 98 -6.79 -9.02 7.74
CA LEU A 98 -5.34 -9.20 7.79
C LEU A 98 -4.91 -10.57 7.26
N LEU A 99 -5.58 -11.64 7.67
CA LEU A 99 -5.28 -13.00 7.20
C LEU A 99 -5.57 -13.15 5.72
N GLY A 100 -6.65 -12.55 5.23
CA GLY A 100 -6.98 -12.47 3.80
C GLY A 100 -5.89 -11.76 3.00
N TYR A 101 -5.36 -10.64 3.52
CA TYR A 101 -4.26 -9.92 2.90
C TYR A 101 -2.99 -10.78 2.81
N LEU A 102 -2.61 -11.45 3.90
CA LEU A 102 -1.49 -12.40 3.90
C LEU A 102 -1.68 -13.58 2.93
N TRP A 103 -2.91 -14.06 2.81
CA TRP A 103 -3.25 -15.11 1.83
C TRP A 103 -3.08 -14.60 0.40
N CYS A 104 -3.56 -13.40 0.10
CA CYS A 104 -3.36 -12.76 -1.20
C CYS A 104 -1.87 -12.59 -1.55
N LEU A 105 -1.07 -12.12 -0.60
CA LEU A 105 0.38 -12.01 -0.77
C LEU A 105 1.04 -13.38 -1.01
N GLY A 106 0.55 -14.44 -0.36
CA GLY A 106 1.04 -15.80 -0.60
C GLY A 106 0.83 -16.28 -2.05
N LYS A 107 -0.17 -15.76 -2.77
CA LYS A 107 -0.41 -16.10 -4.18
C LYS A 107 0.57 -15.43 -5.14
N ILE A 108 1.18 -14.33 -4.74
CA ILE A 108 2.19 -13.61 -5.53
C ILE A 108 3.62 -13.87 -5.03
N LYS A 109 3.86 -14.96 -4.29
CA LYS A 109 5.16 -15.27 -3.64
C LYS A 109 6.38 -15.27 -4.59
N ASN A 110 6.18 -15.49 -5.87
CA ASN A 110 7.25 -15.44 -6.89
C ASN A 110 7.54 -14.01 -7.37
N ARG A 111 6.71 -13.02 -6.95
CA ARG A 111 6.83 -11.59 -7.26
C ARG A 111 6.50 -10.79 -6.01
N PRO A 112 7.25 -10.99 -4.91
CA PRO A 112 6.78 -10.65 -3.57
C PRO A 112 6.92 -9.17 -3.20
N VAL A 113 7.69 -8.39 -3.96
CA VAL A 113 7.80 -6.95 -3.75
C VAL A 113 6.46 -6.31 -4.07
N HIS A 114 5.89 -5.64 -3.07
CA HIS A 114 4.53 -5.11 -3.21
C HIS A 114 4.41 -3.72 -2.59
N PHE A 115 3.40 -2.97 -3.06
CA PHE A 115 3.21 -1.58 -2.69
C PHE A 115 1.78 -1.28 -2.24
N HIS A 116 1.64 -0.14 -1.55
CA HIS A 116 0.38 0.52 -1.26
C HIS A 116 0.49 2.01 -1.62
N LEU A 117 -0.53 2.55 -2.28
CA LEU A 117 -0.53 3.93 -2.79
C LEU A 117 -1.85 4.60 -2.43
N ASP A 118 -1.74 5.74 -1.74
CA ASP A 118 -2.87 6.60 -1.39
C ASP A 118 -2.58 8.05 -1.69
N ILE A 119 -3.59 8.75 -2.20
CA ILE A 119 -3.57 10.19 -2.45
C ILE A 119 -4.90 10.76 -1.99
N LEU A 120 -4.89 11.83 -1.22
CA LEU A 120 -6.10 12.51 -0.77
C LEU A 120 -6.96 12.98 -1.95
N PRO A 121 -8.30 12.91 -1.86
CA PRO A 121 -9.21 13.21 -2.96
C PRO A 121 -8.95 14.53 -3.71
N PRO A 122 -8.63 15.66 -3.05
CA PRO A 122 -8.37 16.91 -3.77
C PRO A 122 -7.16 16.87 -4.72
N TYR A 123 -6.24 15.91 -4.53
CA TYR A 123 -5.00 15.77 -5.29
C TYR A 123 -5.02 14.62 -6.29
N GLN A 124 -6.13 13.88 -6.34
CA GLN A 124 -6.32 12.78 -7.29
C GLN A 124 -6.57 13.28 -8.72
N ARG A 125 -6.41 12.39 -9.71
CA ARG A 125 -6.65 12.63 -11.15
C ARG A 125 -5.81 13.75 -11.77
N GLN A 126 -4.68 14.11 -11.15
CA GLN A 126 -3.73 15.12 -11.62
C GLN A 126 -2.39 14.48 -12.07
N GLY A 127 -2.35 13.16 -12.27
CA GLY A 127 -1.15 12.44 -12.69
C GLY A 127 -0.17 12.09 -11.56
N TRP A 128 -0.44 12.49 -10.31
CA TRP A 128 0.48 12.25 -9.19
C TRP A 128 0.66 10.77 -8.84
N GLY A 129 -0.37 9.94 -9.01
CA GLY A 129 -0.24 8.50 -8.84
C GLY A 129 0.77 7.88 -9.79
N THR A 130 0.75 8.28 -11.06
CA THR A 130 1.74 7.86 -12.07
C THR A 130 3.16 8.31 -11.69
N ARG A 131 3.32 9.56 -11.27
CA ARG A 131 4.65 10.09 -10.87
C ARG A 131 5.21 9.42 -9.62
N LEU A 132 4.37 9.09 -8.64
CA LEU A 132 4.76 8.30 -7.47
C LEU A 132 5.20 6.89 -7.90
N MET A 133 4.46 6.26 -8.81
CA MET A 133 4.81 4.96 -9.37
C MET A 133 6.14 5.00 -10.14
N ASP A 134 6.36 6.02 -10.99
CA ASP A 134 7.62 6.22 -11.72
C ASP A 134 8.81 6.34 -10.76
N THR A 135 8.62 7.08 -9.66
CA THR A 135 9.66 7.26 -8.63
C THR A 135 9.98 5.94 -7.95
N LEU A 136 8.96 5.18 -7.52
CA LEU A 136 9.16 3.87 -6.91
C LEU A 136 9.79 2.87 -7.89
N CYS A 137 9.29 2.78 -9.13
CA CYS A 137 9.83 1.86 -10.13
C CYS A 137 11.30 2.13 -10.44
N ARG A 138 11.71 3.40 -10.54
CA ARG A 138 13.12 3.78 -10.73
C ARG A 138 13.96 3.31 -9.56
N HIS A 139 13.55 3.62 -8.33
CA HIS A 139 14.22 3.19 -7.10
C HIS A 139 14.38 1.66 -7.02
N LEU A 140 13.34 0.91 -7.35
CA LEU A 140 13.39 -0.55 -7.30
C LEU A 140 14.28 -1.16 -8.40
N ARG A 141 14.34 -0.57 -9.60
CA ARG A 141 15.30 -0.98 -10.65
C ARG A 141 16.75 -0.78 -10.22
N GLU A 142 17.05 0.32 -9.54
CA GLU A 142 18.39 0.57 -8.97
C GLU A 142 18.79 -0.47 -7.93
N LEU A 143 17.80 -1.09 -7.27
CA LEU A 143 17.99 -2.19 -6.31
C LEU A 143 17.98 -3.59 -6.98
N GLY A 144 17.82 -3.68 -8.29
CA GLY A 144 17.80 -4.95 -9.03
C GLY A 144 16.51 -5.75 -8.82
N VAL A 145 15.40 -5.10 -8.53
CA VAL A 145 14.09 -5.76 -8.38
C VAL A 145 13.44 -5.96 -9.74
N ASP A 146 13.07 -7.21 -10.07
CA ASP A 146 12.49 -7.55 -11.38
C ASP A 146 10.98 -7.27 -11.48
N TYR A 147 10.25 -7.33 -10.39
CA TYR A 147 8.79 -7.23 -10.38
C TYR A 147 8.26 -6.41 -9.22
N LEU A 148 7.26 -5.58 -9.52
CA LEU A 148 6.44 -4.88 -8.53
C LEU A 148 5.00 -5.39 -8.61
N SER A 149 4.38 -5.68 -7.46
CA SER A 149 3.05 -6.27 -7.39
C SER A 149 2.12 -5.48 -6.47
N CYS A 150 0.82 -5.62 -6.70
CA CYS A 150 -0.22 -5.29 -5.73
C CYS A 150 -1.25 -6.41 -5.68
N CYS A 151 -1.86 -6.65 -4.52
CA CYS A 151 -2.79 -7.75 -4.33
C CYS A 151 -4.11 -7.29 -3.71
N GLY A 152 -5.17 -8.06 -3.97
CA GLY A 152 -6.49 -7.79 -3.42
C GLY A 152 -7.15 -6.54 -4.01
N VAL A 153 -6.91 -6.25 -5.29
CA VAL A 153 -7.43 -5.05 -5.97
C VAL A 153 -8.75 -5.38 -6.66
N SER A 154 -9.80 -4.60 -6.39
CA SER A 154 -11.05 -4.70 -7.14
C SER A 154 -10.89 -4.13 -8.55
N ARG A 155 -11.41 -4.84 -9.57
CA ARG A 155 -11.40 -4.38 -10.96
C ARG A 155 -12.22 -3.09 -11.16
N ASP A 156 -13.16 -2.79 -10.29
CA ASP A 156 -13.97 -1.57 -10.33
C ASP A 156 -13.24 -0.36 -9.75
N SER A 157 -12.16 -0.57 -9.00
CA SER A 157 -11.44 0.49 -8.31
C SER A 157 -10.72 1.45 -9.29
N ALA A 158 -10.58 2.70 -8.86
CA ALA A 158 -9.76 3.68 -9.58
C ALA A 158 -8.28 3.25 -9.64
N GLY A 159 -7.81 2.58 -8.60
CA GLY A 159 -6.46 2.01 -8.53
C GLY A 159 -6.23 0.97 -9.63
N TYR A 160 -7.14 0.01 -9.80
CA TYR A 160 -7.05 -0.98 -10.87
C TYR A 160 -6.91 -0.34 -12.25
N LYS A 161 -7.79 0.63 -12.57
CA LYS A 161 -7.76 1.33 -13.87
C LYS A 161 -6.43 2.05 -14.10
N MET A 162 -5.90 2.68 -13.07
CA MET A 162 -4.61 3.37 -13.11
C MET A 162 -3.47 2.38 -13.30
N TYR A 163 -3.43 1.27 -12.55
CA TYR A 163 -2.39 0.24 -12.66
C TYR A 163 -2.39 -0.43 -14.03
N ARG A 164 -3.57 -0.77 -14.56
CA ARG A 164 -3.69 -1.34 -15.91
C ARG A 164 -3.17 -0.38 -16.98
N LYS A 165 -3.52 0.89 -16.90
CA LYS A 165 -3.01 1.95 -17.81
C LYS A 165 -1.50 2.14 -17.67
N TYR A 166 -0.96 1.95 -16.48
CA TYR A 166 0.49 2.05 -16.22
C TYR A 166 1.30 0.87 -16.79
N GLY A 167 0.65 -0.26 -17.07
CA GLY A 167 1.30 -1.45 -17.65
C GLY A 167 1.27 -2.70 -16.77
N PHE A 168 0.62 -2.63 -15.61
CA PHE A 168 0.42 -3.82 -14.79
C PHE A 168 -0.48 -4.84 -15.49
N THR A 169 -0.15 -6.13 -15.36
CA THR A 169 -0.95 -7.25 -15.84
C THR A 169 -1.53 -8.04 -14.67
N GLU A 170 -2.70 -8.65 -14.87
CA GLU A 170 -3.27 -9.53 -13.85
C GLU A 170 -2.38 -10.76 -13.69
N SER A 171 -1.99 -11.04 -12.45
CA SER A 171 -1.09 -12.13 -12.08
C SER A 171 -1.80 -13.23 -11.28
N TYR A 172 -2.94 -12.94 -10.66
CA TYR A 172 -3.80 -13.91 -9.98
C TYR A 172 -5.23 -13.39 -9.89
N ASP A 173 -6.22 -14.26 -10.14
CA ASP A 173 -7.64 -13.99 -9.99
C ASP A 173 -8.16 -14.70 -8.72
N TYR A 174 -8.73 -13.93 -7.79
CA TYR A 174 -9.33 -14.46 -6.55
C TYR A 174 -10.81 -14.77 -6.69
N GLY A 175 -11.42 -14.47 -7.85
CA GLY A 175 -12.86 -14.40 -8.01
C GLY A 175 -13.48 -13.12 -7.43
N HIS A 176 -14.81 -13.02 -7.49
CA HIS A 176 -15.56 -11.87 -6.92
C HIS A 176 -14.95 -10.50 -7.30
N ASN A 177 -14.55 -10.36 -8.57
CA ASN A 177 -14.00 -9.12 -9.13
C ASN A 177 -12.67 -8.62 -8.49
N THR A 178 -11.93 -9.50 -7.81
CA THR A 178 -10.69 -9.17 -7.09
C THR A 178 -9.49 -9.87 -7.69
N VAL A 179 -8.41 -9.15 -7.93
CA VAL A 179 -7.20 -9.66 -8.59
C VAL A 179 -5.93 -9.18 -7.90
N SER A 180 -4.83 -9.88 -8.18
CA SER A 180 -3.47 -9.32 -8.06
C SER A 180 -2.97 -8.85 -9.40
N LEU A 181 -2.15 -7.82 -9.38
CA LEU A 181 -1.49 -7.26 -10.55
C LEU A 181 0.01 -7.27 -10.35
N SER A 182 0.78 -7.47 -11.42
CA SER A 182 2.23 -7.39 -11.40
C SER A 182 2.75 -6.62 -12.61
N LEU A 183 3.83 -5.87 -12.39
CA LEU A 183 4.58 -5.13 -13.40
C LEU A 183 6.02 -5.68 -13.41
N ARG A 184 6.55 -5.95 -14.58
CA ARG A 184 7.98 -6.19 -14.77
C ARG A 184 8.71 -4.85 -14.82
N LEU A 185 9.75 -4.69 -14.02
CA LEU A 185 10.52 -3.45 -13.87
C LEU A 185 11.65 -3.32 -14.88
#